data_f2dfe8431e8027cd72eb492ef3c69e31
#
_entry.id   f2dfe8431e8027cd72eb492ef3c69e31
#
_cell.length_a   1.000
_cell.length_b   1.000
_cell.length_c   1.000
_cell.angle_alpha   90.00
_cell.angle_beta   90.00
_cell.angle_gamma   90.00
#
_symmetry.space_group_name_H-M   'P 1'
#
loop_
_entity.id
_entity.type
_entity.pdbx_description
1 polymer ?
#
loop_
_entity_poly.entity_id
_entity_poly.type
_entity_poly.pdbx_seq_one_letter_code
_entity_poly.pdbx_strand_id
1 'polypeptide(L)'
;MPWEAPSDLSGGEKQRVAVGRALLACPELLLMDEPLTGLDRGKREEIMAYVKAIPERFGVPVLYVTHSDAERRFLADRVLNLEDGKLTEY
;
A
#
# COMPACT_ATOMS: atom_id res chain seq x y z
N MET A 1 0.54 -4.17 21.14
CA MET A 1 -0.09 -5.19 20.32
C MET A 1 0.78 -6.39 20.19
N PRO A 2 0.35 -7.49 20.67
CA PRO A 2 1.15 -8.70 20.65
C PRO A 2 1.27 -9.32 19.27
N TRP A 3 0.95 -8.60 18.25
CA TRP A 3 0.86 -9.14 16.92
C TRP A 3 2.20 -9.10 16.24
N GLU A 4 2.78 -10.23 15.99
CA GLU A 4 4.06 -10.34 15.30
C GLU A 4 3.92 -11.30 14.14
N ALA A 5 4.51 -10.93 13.01
CA ALA A 5 4.54 -11.81 11.85
C ALA A 5 5.47 -12.97 12.14
N PRO A 6 5.04 -14.22 11.94
CA PRO A 6 5.96 -15.35 12.00
C PRO A 6 7.09 -15.16 11.00
N SER A 7 8.28 -15.63 11.35
CA SER A 7 9.46 -15.42 10.53
C SER A 7 9.42 -16.14 9.19
N ASP A 8 8.55 -17.14 9.06
CA ASP A 8 8.40 -17.93 7.85
C ASP A 8 7.32 -17.44 6.90
N LEU A 9 6.70 -16.31 7.18
CA LEU A 9 5.71 -15.74 6.28
C LEU A 9 6.35 -15.28 4.98
N SER A 10 5.59 -15.42 3.89
CA SER A 10 6.02 -14.89 2.59
C SER A 10 6.06 -13.36 2.63
N GLY A 11 6.73 -12.75 1.65
CA GLY A 11 6.80 -11.30 1.55
C GLY A 11 5.42 -10.65 1.48
N GLY A 12 4.48 -11.24 0.73
CA GLY A 12 3.14 -10.72 0.63
C GLY A 12 2.36 -10.79 1.92
N GLU A 13 2.52 -11.90 2.65
CA GLU A 13 1.87 -12.06 3.94
C GLU A 13 2.42 -11.08 4.97
N LYS A 14 3.74 -10.87 4.97
CA LYS A 14 4.37 -9.89 5.86
C LYS A 14 3.87 -8.49 5.57
N GLN A 15 3.71 -8.15 4.30
CA GLN A 15 3.22 -6.83 3.91
C GLN A 15 1.78 -6.63 4.36
N ARG A 16 0.93 -7.63 4.18
CA ARG A 16 -0.45 -7.57 4.63
C ARG A 16 -0.56 -7.39 6.14
N VAL A 17 0.30 -8.08 6.86
CA VAL A 17 0.39 -7.98 8.31
C VAL A 17 0.80 -6.56 8.73
N ALA A 18 1.81 -6.02 8.08
CA ALA A 18 2.29 -4.68 8.39
C ALA A 18 1.20 -3.63 8.17
N VAL A 19 0.44 -3.76 7.08
CA VAL A 19 -0.67 -2.86 6.80
C VAL A 19 -1.76 -3.01 7.86
N GLY A 20 -2.09 -4.25 8.22
CA GLY A 20 -3.09 -4.50 9.26
C GLY A 20 -2.71 -3.88 10.60
N ARG A 21 -1.43 -3.99 10.97
CA ARG A 21 -0.94 -3.37 12.21
C ARG A 21 -1.04 -1.84 12.16
N ALA A 22 -0.71 -1.26 11.03
CA ALA A 22 -0.83 0.19 10.85
C ALA A 22 -2.28 0.63 10.99
N LEU A 23 -3.23 -0.15 10.44
CA LEU A 23 -4.65 0.16 10.53
C LEU A 23 -5.19 0.04 11.96
N LEU A 24 -4.63 -0.85 12.76
CA LEU A 24 -5.04 -0.98 14.17
C LEU A 24 -4.73 0.26 14.98
N ALA A 25 -3.79 1.08 14.53
CA ALA A 25 -3.50 2.35 15.18
C ALA A 25 -4.53 3.44 14.85
N CYS A 26 -5.54 3.13 14.06
CA CYS A 26 -6.59 4.06 13.64
C CYS A 26 -6.05 5.35 13.03
N PRO A 27 -5.21 5.26 11.98
CA PRO A 27 -4.58 6.44 11.41
C PRO A 27 -5.59 7.29 10.61
N GLU A 28 -5.28 8.58 10.51
CA GLU A 28 -6.05 9.48 9.65
C GLU A 28 -5.63 9.35 8.19
N LEU A 29 -4.41 8.89 7.95
CA LEU A 29 -3.84 8.70 6.63
C LEU A 29 -2.86 7.54 6.69
N LEU A 30 -2.90 6.67 5.70
CA LEU A 30 -1.94 5.58 5.59
C LEU A 30 -0.97 5.89 4.45
N LEU A 31 0.31 5.96 4.77
CA LEU A 31 1.36 6.18 3.78
C LEU A 31 2.01 4.85 3.42
N MET A 32 2.08 4.54 2.14
CA MET A 32 2.74 3.34 1.63
C MET A 32 3.77 3.75 0.58
N ASP A 33 5.02 3.43 0.85
CA ASP A 33 6.14 3.80 -0.03
C ASP A 33 6.71 2.55 -0.68
N GLU A 34 6.47 2.37 -1.98
CA GLU A 34 6.94 1.24 -2.76
C GLU A 34 6.69 -0.11 -2.06
N PRO A 35 5.45 -0.37 -1.61
CA PRO A 35 5.22 -1.51 -0.73
C PRO A 35 5.34 -2.87 -1.40
N LEU A 36 5.36 -2.92 -2.72
CA LEU A 36 5.36 -4.19 -3.45
C LEU A 36 6.72 -4.58 -3.99
N THR A 37 7.75 -3.80 -3.66
CA THR A 37 9.10 -4.09 -4.10
C THR A 37 9.55 -5.47 -3.61
N GLY A 38 10.08 -6.28 -4.51
CA GLY A 38 10.57 -7.60 -4.17
C GLY A 38 9.52 -8.71 -4.14
N LEU A 39 8.25 -8.39 -4.35
CA LEU A 39 7.19 -9.40 -4.40
C LEU A 39 7.00 -9.93 -5.82
N ASP A 40 6.65 -11.20 -5.93
CA ASP A 40 6.30 -11.79 -7.23
C ASP A 40 4.92 -11.27 -7.68
N ARG A 41 4.59 -11.54 -8.94
CA ARG A 41 3.39 -11.01 -9.56
C ARG A 41 2.09 -11.40 -8.84
N GLY A 42 1.97 -12.66 -8.45
CA GLY A 42 0.76 -13.14 -7.78
C GLY A 42 0.55 -12.46 -6.44
N LYS A 43 1.62 -12.31 -5.68
CA LYS A 43 1.56 -11.64 -4.38
C LYS A 43 1.29 -10.16 -4.51
N ARG A 44 1.87 -9.52 -5.54
CA ARG A 44 1.59 -8.11 -5.80
C ARG A 44 0.11 -7.89 -6.08
N GLU A 45 -0.49 -8.75 -6.89
CA GLU A 45 -1.93 -8.62 -7.20
C GLU A 45 -2.79 -8.76 -5.96
N GLU A 46 -2.47 -9.72 -5.09
CA GLU A 46 -3.19 -9.88 -3.82
C GLU A 46 -3.11 -8.63 -2.95
N ILE A 47 -1.91 -8.09 -2.79
CA ILE A 47 -1.71 -6.91 -1.95
C ILE A 47 -2.39 -5.69 -2.57
N MET A 48 -2.31 -5.53 -3.88
CA MET A 48 -2.97 -4.41 -4.55
C MET A 48 -4.48 -4.44 -4.33
N ALA A 49 -5.09 -5.60 -4.43
CA ALA A 49 -6.52 -5.74 -4.18
C ALA A 49 -6.87 -5.37 -2.74
N TYR A 50 -6.05 -5.78 -1.80
CA TYR A 50 -6.22 -5.45 -0.40
C TYR A 50 -6.09 -3.95 -0.15
N VAL A 51 -5.06 -3.33 -0.70
CA VAL A 51 -4.82 -1.89 -0.55
C VAL A 51 -5.96 -1.08 -1.16
N LYS A 52 -6.42 -1.50 -2.32
CA LYS A 52 -7.52 -0.79 -2.99
C LYS A 52 -8.79 -0.76 -2.15
N ALA A 53 -9.01 -1.77 -1.35
CA ALA A 53 -10.19 -1.88 -0.50
C ALA A 53 -10.11 -1.08 0.80
N ILE A 54 -8.91 -0.63 1.19
CA ILE A 54 -8.70 0.03 2.48
C ILE A 54 -9.56 1.27 2.68
N PRO A 55 -9.60 2.23 1.73
CA PRO A 55 -10.40 3.44 1.96
C PRO A 55 -11.87 3.16 2.19
N GLU A 56 -12.45 2.21 1.45
CA GLU A 56 -13.85 1.86 1.62
C GLU A 56 -14.12 1.11 2.91
N ARG A 57 -13.28 0.15 3.24
CA ARG A 57 -13.50 -0.71 4.40
C ARG A 57 -13.22 -0.03 5.72
N PHE A 58 -12.18 0.79 5.76
CA PHE A 58 -11.70 1.36 7.01
C PHE A 58 -11.88 2.88 7.09
N GLY A 59 -12.30 3.51 6.00
CA GLY A 59 -12.45 4.96 5.98
C GLY A 59 -11.13 5.70 6.07
N VAL A 60 -10.02 5.06 5.71
CA VAL A 60 -8.68 5.65 5.81
C VAL A 60 -8.16 5.93 4.40
N PRO A 61 -7.86 7.19 4.08
CA PRO A 61 -7.23 7.48 2.79
C PRO A 61 -5.81 6.93 2.74
N VAL A 62 -5.38 6.53 1.55
CA VAL A 62 -4.05 5.96 1.35
C VAL A 62 -3.26 6.86 0.41
N LEU A 63 -2.07 7.23 0.83
CA LEU A 63 -1.09 7.88 -0.03
C LEU A 63 -0.08 6.80 -0.44
N TYR A 64 -0.10 6.46 -1.72
CA TYR A 64 0.67 5.34 -2.25
C TYR A 64 1.75 5.85 -3.18
N VAL A 65 3.01 5.58 -2.84
CA VAL A 65 4.16 6.01 -3.63
C VAL A 65 4.66 4.84 -4.46
N THR A 66 4.74 5.01 -5.77
CA THR A 66 5.21 3.95 -6.66
C THR A 66 5.77 4.51 -7.96
N HIS A 67 6.68 3.75 -8.56
CA HIS A 67 7.16 3.99 -9.92
C HIS A 67 6.46 3.08 -10.94
N SER A 68 5.57 2.21 -10.48
CA SER A 68 4.89 1.24 -11.34
C SER A 68 3.63 1.83 -11.96
N ASP A 69 3.58 1.86 -13.28
CA ASP A 69 2.38 2.29 -14.00
C ASP A 69 1.20 1.36 -13.74
N ALA A 70 1.46 0.06 -13.62
CA ALA A 70 0.40 -0.91 -13.38
C ALA A 70 -0.26 -0.69 -12.01
N GLU A 71 0.54 -0.44 -10.98
CA GLU A 71 0.01 -0.16 -9.64
C GLU A 71 -0.77 1.14 -9.64
N ARG A 72 -0.24 2.17 -10.28
CA ARG A 72 -0.90 3.45 -10.38
C ARG A 72 -2.27 3.33 -11.03
N ARG A 73 -2.35 2.64 -12.16
CA ARG A 73 -3.62 2.48 -12.88
C ARG A 73 -4.65 1.71 -12.09
N PHE A 74 -4.21 0.72 -11.33
CA PHE A 74 -5.13 -0.13 -10.56
C PHE A 74 -5.62 0.57 -9.30
N LEU A 75 -4.75 1.31 -8.62
CA LEU A 75 -5.02 1.83 -7.27
C LEU A 75 -5.53 3.26 -7.22
N ALA A 76 -5.11 4.10 -8.15
CA ALA A 76 -5.25 5.54 -7.95
C ALA A 76 -6.62 6.09 -8.32
N ASP A 77 -7.15 6.92 -7.43
CA ASP A 77 -8.27 7.81 -7.74
C ASP A 77 -7.72 9.15 -8.25
N ARG A 78 -6.56 9.56 -7.71
CA ARG A 78 -5.84 10.74 -8.15
C ARG A 78 -4.36 10.43 -8.23
N VAL A 79 -3.70 10.97 -9.23
CA VAL A 79 -2.27 10.77 -9.42
C VAL A 79 -1.55 12.11 -9.35
N LEU A 80 -0.52 12.16 -8.51
CA LEU A 80 0.36 13.30 -8.41
C LEU A 80 1.74 12.88 -8.86
N ASN A 81 2.38 13.75 -9.64
CA ASN A 81 3.74 13.51 -10.09
C ASN A 81 4.69 14.41 -9.33
N LEU A 82 5.73 13.81 -8.76
CA LEU A 82 6.74 14.56 -8.02
C LEU A 82 8.03 14.57 -8.84
N GLU A 83 8.41 15.75 -9.32
CA GLU A 83 9.66 15.95 -10.06
C GLU A 83 10.33 17.21 -9.57
N ASP A 84 11.64 17.13 -9.35
CA ASP A 84 12.45 18.28 -8.93
C ASP A 84 11.85 19.04 -7.77
N GLY A 85 11.29 18.32 -6.82
CA GLY A 85 10.68 18.91 -5.64
C GLY A 85 9.33 19.55 -5.85
N LYS A 86 8.73 19.36 -7.02
CA LYS A 86 7.41 19.93 -7.34
C LYS A 86 6.37 18.85 -7.53
N LEU A 87 5.19 19.07 -6.97
CA LEU A 87 4.03 18.21 -7.18
C LEU A 87 3.15 18.78 -8.27
N THR A 88 2.81 17.94 -9.23
CA THR A 88 1.84 18.30 -10.27
C THR A 88 0.81 17.21 -10.38
N GLU A 89 -0.43 17.57 -10.65
CA GLU A 89 -1.48 16.59 -10.84
C GLU A 89 -1.42 16.06 -12.28
N TYR A 90 -1.53 14.77 -12.41
CA TYR A 90 -1.48 14.11 -13.72
C TYR A 90 -2.68 14.46 -14.55
#